data_ec644ab61d62ec4138287d5f680dc8f3
#
_entry.id   ec644ab61d62ec4138287d5f680dc8f3
#
_cell.length_a   1.000
_cell.length_b   1.000
_cell.length_c   1.000
_cell.angle_alpha   90.00
_cell.angle_beta   90.00
_cell.angle_gamma   90.00
#
_symmetry.space_group_name_H-M   'P 1'
#
loop_
_entity.id
_entity.type
_entity.pdbx_description
1 polymer ?
#
loop_
_entity_poly.entity_id
_entity_poly.type
_entity_poly.pdbx_seq_one_letter_code
_entity_poly.pdbx_strand_id
1 'polypeptide(L)'
;RVLGADHPDTLTVRNNLAVAYKSVGRFGEAVELFEQVLAERERLLGADHPDTLNTRNNLAGAYLSVGRLAEAIDAWEELLPDCQRVLGREHPLTKLVQKNLEAAKRKMNPPGASSE
;
A
#
# COMPACT_ATOMS: atom_id res chain seq x y z
N ARG A 1 2.07 -9.27 -29.77
CA ARG A 1 1.55 -7.95 -29.57
C ARG A 1 1.96 -7.40 -28.19
N VAL A 2 2.38 -6.17 -28.16
CA VAL A 2 2.92 -5.56 -26.95
C VAL A 2 1.88 -4.65 -26.28
N LEU A 3 1.68 -4.81 -25.00
CA LEU A 3 0.80 -3.94 -24.24
C LEU A 3 1.52 -2.65 -23.87
N GLY A 4 0.78 -1.55 -23.81
CA GLY A 4 1.33 -0.29 -23.35
C GLY A 4 1.73 -0.37 -21.88
N ALA A 5 2.64 0.52 -21.47
CA ALA A 5 3.15 0.53 -20.10
C ALA A 5 2.04 0.81 -19.07
N ASP A 6 0.99 1.48 -19.49
CA ASP A 6 -0.13 1.84 -18.61
C ASP A 6 -1.37 0.95 -18.83
N HIS A 7 -1.24 -0.13 -19.60
CA HIS A 7 -2.33 -1.08 -19.75
C HIS A 7 -2.57 -1.77 -18.39
N PRO A 8 -3.85 -2.06 -18.02
CA PRO A 8 -4.12 -2.69 -16.73
C PRO A 8 -3.37 -3.98 -16.47
N ASP A 9 -3.20 -4.83 -17.50
CA ASP A 9 -2.45 -6.08 -17.34
C ASP A 9 -0.97 -5.82 -17.11
N THR A 10 -0.40 -4.81 -17.78
CA THR A 10 0.98 -4.41 -17.57
C THR A 10 1.17 -3.88 -16.16
N LEU A 11 0.20 -3.11 -15.66
CA LEU A 11 0.27 -2.59 -14.30
C LEU A 11 0.21 -3.71 -13.27
N THR A 12 -0.59 -4.74 -13.51
CA THR A 12 -0.65 -5.91 -12.63
C THR A 12 0.71 -6.61 -12.57
N VAL A 13 1.36 -6.80 -13.72
CA VAL A 13 2.69 -7.40 -13.77
C VAL A 13 3.70 -6.54 -13.01
N ARG A 14 3.66 -5.23 -13.21
CA ARG A 14 4.58 -4.32 -12.51
C ARG A 14 4.32 -4.29 -11.01
N ASN A 15 3.05 -4.35 -10.60
CA ASN A 15 2.72 -4.47 -9.18
C ASN A 15 3.28 -5.75 -8.58
N ASN A 16 3.16 -6.86 -9.30
CA ASN A 16 3.70 -8.13 -8.83
C ASN A 16 5.23 -8.09 -8.77
N LEU A 17 5.87 -7.41 -9.71
CA LEU A 17 7.32 -7.23 -9.67
C LEU A 17 7.73 -6.43 -8.43
N ALA A 18 6.98 -5.39 -8.08
CA ALA A 18 7.26 -4.62 -6.88
C ALA A 18 7.14 -5.49 -5.63
N VAL A 19 6.11 -6.35 -5.58
CA VAL A 19 5.97 -7.32 -4.48
C VAL A 19 7.18 -8.24 -4.41
N ALA A 20 7.65 -8.70 -5.56
CA ALA A 20 8.84 -9.57 -5.59
C ALA A 20 10.10 -8.83 -5.10
N TYR A 21 10.29 -7.59 -5.49
CA TYR A 21 11.41 -6.78 -4.98
C TYR A 21 11.36 -6.69 -3.46
N LYS A 22 10.17 -6.43 -2.92
CA LYS A 22 10.01 -6.35 -1.47
C LYS A 22 10.35 -7.68 -0.80
N SER A 23 9.93 -8.78 -1.42
CA SER A 23 10.17 -10.12 -0.86
C SER A 23 11.65 -10.47 -0.77
N VAL A 24 12.48 -9.94 -1.67
CA VAL A 24 13.90 -10.20 -1.66
C VAL A 24 14.71 -9.09 -0.99
N GLY A 25 14.05 -8.16 -0.32
CA GLY A 25 14.72 -7.12 0.44
C GLY A 25 15.12 -5.89 -0.34
N ARG A 26 14.72 -5.79 -1.61
CA ARG A 26 15.01 -4.60 -2.43
C ARG A 26 13.90 -3.57 -2.24
N PHE A 27 13.82 -3.05 -1.02
CA PHE A 27 12.68 -2.24 -0.59
C PHE A 27 12.59 -0.90 -1.29
N GLY A 28 13.71 -0.23 -1.54
CA GLY A 28 13.71 1.06 -2.24
C GLY A 28 13.17 0.94 -3.65
N GLU A 29 13.57 -0.12 -4.34
CA GLU A 29 13.08 -0.37 -5.70
C GLU A 29 11.59 -0.72 -5.67
N ALA A 30 11.15 -1.44 -4.65
CA ALA A 30 9.74 -1.74 -4.49
C ALA A 30 8.92 -0.45 -4.30
N VAL A 31 9.40 0.46 -3.45
CA VAL A 31 8.71 1.74 -3.23
C VAL A 31 8.56 2.50 -4.54
N GLU A 32 9.65 2.64 -5.29
CA GLU A 32 9.60 3.40 -6.54
C GLU A 32 8.60 2.81 -7.53
N LEU A 33 8.61 1.49 -7.65
CA LEU A 33 7.72 0.83 -8.59
C LEU A 33 6.26 0.90 -8.14
N PHE A 34 6.00 0.72 -6.85
CA PHE A 34 4.64 0.88 -6.34
C PHE A 34 4.13 2.31 -6.55
N GLU A 35 4.99 3.32 -6.37
CA GLU A 35 4.58 4.70 -6.60
C GLU A 35 4.19 4.93 -8.06
N GLN A 36 4.94 4.35 -8.99
CA GLN A 36 4.61 4.45 -10.41
C GLN A 36 3.30 3.74 -10.74
N VAL A 37 3.13 2.53 -10.23
CA VAL A 37 1.91 1.76 -10.48
C VAL A 37 0.71 2.47 -9.88
N LEU A 38 0.86 3.01 -8.67
CA LEU A 38 -0.24 3.73 -8.02
C LEU A 38 -0.69 4.92 -8.85
N ALA A 39 0.25 5.73 -9.31
CA ALA A 39 -0.09 6.92 -10.11
C ALA A 39 -0.87 6.52 -11.37
N GLU A 40 -0.44 5.45 -12.05
CA GLU A 40 -1.12 5.01 -13.26
C GLU A 40 -2.49 4.38 -12.95
N ARG A 41 -2.60 3.61 -11.88
CA ARG A 41 -3.89 3.04 -11.50
C ARG A 41 -4.88 4.12 -11.08
N GLU A 42 -4.42 5.15 -10.38
CA GLU A 42 -5.29 6.26 -10.04
C GLU A 42 -5.80 6.96 -11.30
N ARG A 43 -4.92 7.17 -12.26
CA ARG A 43 -5.28 7.83 -13.51
C ARG A 43 -6.25 7.00 -14.35
N LEU A 44 -6.02 5.69 -14.43
CA LEU A 44 -6.79 4.82 -15.32
C LEU A 44 -8.06 4.28 -14.67
N LEU A 45 -8.00 3.95 -13.40
CA LEU A 45 -9.07 3.24 -12.70
C LEU A 45 -9.78 4.09 -11.65
N GLY A 46 -9.14 5.17 -11.22
CA GLY A 46 -9.64 5.99 -10.14
C GLY A 46 -9.08 5.57 -8.78
N ALA A 47 -9.10 6.50 -7.85
CA ALA A 47 -8.51 6.30 -6.52
C ALA A 47 -9.23 5.22 -5.71
N ASP A 48 -10.51 5.00 -5.98
CA ASP A 48 -11.34 4.07 -5.21
C ASP A 48 -11.45 2.68 -5.81
N HIS A 49 -10.85 2.45 -6.97
CA HIS A 49 -10.93 1.12 -7.58
C HIS A 49 -10.21 0.10 -6.68
N PRO A 50 -10.75 -1.13 -6.54
CA PRO A 50 -10.11 -2.12 -5.67
C PRO A 50 -8.64 -2.36 -5.97
N ASP A 51 -8.24 -2.36 -7.24
CA ASP A 51 -6.84 -2.55 -7.60
C ASP A 51 -6.00 -1.38 -7.11
N THR A 52 -6.53 -0.16 -7.19
CA THR A 52 -5.85 1.03 -6.69
C THR A 52 -5.70 0.97 -5.18
N LEU A 53 -6.78 0.58 -4.49
CA LEU A 53 -6.73 0.43 -3.04
C LEU A 53 -5.69 -0.60 -2.62
N ASN A 54 -5.61 -1.71 -3.34
CA ASN A 54 -4.62 -2.73 -3.06
C ASN A 54 -3.18 -2.20 -3.22
N THR A 55 -2.94 -1.44 -4.28
CA THR A 55 -1.61 -0.84 -4.49
C THR A 55 -1.27 0.16 -3.38
N ARG A 56 -2.25 0.94 -2.93
CA ARG A 56 -2.04 1.87 -1.82
C ARG A 56 -1.58 1.13 -0.56
N ASN A 57 -2.20 -0.01 -0.28
CA ASN A 57 -1.79 -0.82 0.86
C ASN A 57 -0.37 -1.37 0.68
N ASN A 58 -0.05 -1.86 -0.50
CA ASN A 58 1.28 -2.38 -0.78
C ASN A 58 2.35 -1.29 -0.65
N LEU A 59 2.05 -0.09 -1.13
CA LEU A 59 2.99 1.02 -1.03
C LEU A 59 3.24 1.39 0.44
N ALA A 60 2.18 1.46 1.24
CA ALA A 60 2.32 1.76 2.66
C ALA A 60 3.21 0.72 3.34
N GLY A 61 3.01 -0.56 3.02
CA GLY A 61 3.86 -1.62 3.55
C GLY A 61 5.32 -1.48 3.12
N ALA A 62 5.55 -1.03 1.89
CA ALA A 62 6.91 -0.80 1.40
C ALA A 62 7.57 0.38 2.12
N TYR A 63 6.82 1.45 2.40
CA TYR A 63 7.34 2.55 3.21
C TYR A 63 7.81 2.03 4.58
N LEU A 64 6.98 1.18 5.20
CA LEU A 64 7.35 0.60 6.48
C LEU A 64 8.67 -0.18 6.36
N SER A 65 8.83 -0.93 5.29
CA SER A 65 10.02 -1.76 5.08
C SER A 65 11.30 -0.95 4.93
N VAL A 66 11.21 0.27 4.37
CA VAL A 66 12.40 1.13 4.22
C VAL A 66 12.59 2.06 5.43
N GLY A 67 11.78 1.88 6.48
CA GLY A 67 11.92 2.70 7.68
C GLY A 67 11.19 4.03 7.64
N ARG A 68 10.35 4.25 6.66
CA ARG A 68 9.55 5.48 6.55
C ARG A 68 8.22 5.28 7.28
N LEU A 69 8.32 5.11 8.60
CA LEU A 69 7.19 4.70 9.43
C LEU A 69 6.07 5.75 9.44
N ALA A 70 6.42 7.02 9.56
CA ALA A 70 5.39 8.08 9.58
C ALA A 70 4.61 8.11 8.27
N GLU A 71 5.30 7.95 7.14
CA GLU A 71 4.63 7.93 5.84
C GLU A 71 3.74 6.70 5.68
N ALA A 72 4.18 5.56 6.20
CA ALA A 72 3.35 4.35 6.18
C ALA A 72 2.06 4.57 6.98
N ILE A 73 2.17 5.15 8.16
CA ILE A 73 1.00 5.43 8.99
C ILE A 73 0.05 6.39 8.29
N ASP A 74 0.58 7.48 7.74
CA ASP A 74 -0.24 8.47 7.04
C ASP A 74 -0.99 7.80 5.87
N ALA A 75 -0.29 6.96 5.11
CA ALA A 75 -0.90 6.29 3.97
C ALA A 75 -2.03 5.36 4.40
N TRP A 76 -1.84 4.59 5.47
CA TRP A 76 -2.88 3.70 5.96
C TRP A 76 -4.03 4.46 6.61
N GLU A 77 -3.74 5.58 7.29
CA GLU A 77 -4.81 6.40 7.87
C GLU A 77 -5.71 7.00 6.81
N GLU A 78 -5.17 7.35 5.66
CA GLU A 78 -5.96 7.83 4.54
C GLU A 78 -6.71 6.70 3.85
N LEU A 79 -6.07 5.54 3.76
CA LEU A 79 -6.62 4.41 3.03
C LEU A 79 -7.78 3.73 3.76
N LEU A 80 -7.70 3.61 5.08
CA LEU A 80 -8.68 2.84 5.83
C LEU A 80 -10.11 3.33 5.63
N PRO A 81 -10.43 4.64 5.76
CA PRO A 81 -11.80 5.08 5.52
C PRO A 81 -12.26 4.80 4.08
N ASP A 82 -11.35 4.89 3.11
CA ASP A 82 -11.72 4.60 1.73
C ASP A 82 -12.06 3.12 1.56
N CYS A 83 -11.29 2.23 2.17
CA CYS A 83 -11.60 0.80 2.13
C CYS A 83 -12.94 0.50 2.81
N GLN A 84 -13.21 1.14 3.95
CA GLN A 84 -14.47 0.95 4.65
C GLN A 84 -15.65 1.41 3.81
N ARG A 85 -15.51 2.53 3.14
CA ARG A 85 -16.57 3.11 2.31
C ARG A 85 -16.82 2.29 1.05
N VAL A 86 -15.75 1.87 0.38
CA VAL A 86 -15.85 1.22 -0.94
C VAL A 86 -16.08 -0.29 -0.82
N LEU A 87 -15.35 -0.94 0.09
CA LEU A 87 -15.34 -2.40 0.18
C LEU A 87 -16.15 -2.93 1.38
N GLY A 88 -16.39 -2.09 2.37
CA GLY A 88 -17.05 -2.49 3.60
C GLY A 88 -16.08 -2.91 4.68
N ARG A 89 -16.54 -2.84 5.92
CA ARG A 89 -15.69 -3.12 7.09
C ARG A 89 -15.23 -4.57 7.17
N GLU A 90 -16.02 -5.49 6.61
CA GLU A 90 -15.72 -6.92 6.69
C GLU A 90 -14.87 -7.43 5.55
N HIS A 91 -14.59 -6.58 4.56
CA HIS A 91 -13.77 -7.00 3.42
C HIS A 91 -12.34 -7.32 3.90
N PRO A 92 -11.72 -8.40 3.36
CA PRO A 92 -10.37 -8.78 3.79
C PRO A 92 -9.35 -7.67 3.68
N LEU A 93 -9.39 -6.86 2.62
CA LEU A 93 -8.44 -5.76 2.48
C LEU A 93 -8.67 -4.71 3.56
N THR A 94 -9.91 -4.38 3.87
CA THR A 94 -10.22 -3.41 4.93
C THR A 94 -9.65 -3.88 6.27
N LYS A 95 -9.86 -5.16 6.58
CA LYS A 95 -9.35 -5.73 7.83
C LYS A 95 -7.82 -5.73 7.85
N LEU A 96 -7.20 -6.04 6.72
CA LEU A 96 -5.74 -6.04 6.61
C LEU A 96 -5.18 -4.64 6.83
N VAL A 97 -5.77 -3.64 6.19
CA VAL A 97 -5.33 -2.25 6.33
C VAL A 97 -5.44 -1.81 7.79
N GLN A 98 -6.55 -2.14 8.45
CA GLN A 98 -6.72 -1.78 9.85
C GLN A 98 -5.65 -2.43 10.72
N LYS A 99 -5.38 -3.70 10.49
CA LYS A 99 -4.36 -4.43 11.25
C LYS A 99 -2.97 -3.85 11.02
N ASN A 100 -2.65 -3.52 9.76
CA ASN A 100 -1.36 -2.93 9.42
C ASN A 100 -1.19 -1.56 10.08
N LEU A 101 -2.25 -0.76 10.06
CA LEU A 101 -2.22 0.56 10.70
C LEU A 101 -1.98 0.44 12.19
N GLU A 102 -2.69 -0.46 12.85
CA GLU A 102 -2.52 -0.66 14.29
C GLU A 102 -1.11 -1.12 14.63
N ALA A 103 -0.58 -2.04 13.82
CA ALA A 103 0.78 -2.53 14.04
C ALA A 103 1.82 -1.42 13.86
N ALA A 104 1.63 -0.58 12.84
CA ALA A 104 2.55 0.54 12.59
C ALA A 104 2.50 1.57 13.70
N LYS A 105 1.30 1.86 14.20
CA LYS A 105 1.16 2.79 15.32
C LYS A 105 1.85 2.26 16.57
N ARG A 106 1.79 0.97 16.82
CA ARG A 106 2.49 0.37 17.95
C ARG A 106 4.01 0.51 17.80
N LYS A 107 4.53 0.43 16.59
CA LYS A 107 5.96 0.64 16.36
C LYS A 107 6.38 2.07 16.64
N MET A 108 5.53 3.03 16.29
CA MET A 108 5.84 4.44 16.54
C MET A 108 5.69 4.79 18.02
N ASN A 109 4.77 4.15 18.71
CA ASN A 109 4.46 4.42 20.11
C ASN A 109 4.33 3.10 20.86
N PRO A 110 5.46 2.41 21.14
CA PRO A 110 5.41 1.09 21.75
C PRO A 110 4.75 1.12 23.13
N PRO A 111 4.04 0.04 23.49
CA PRO A 111 3.46 -0.06 24.82
C PRO A 111 4.52 0.13 25.90
N GLY A 112 4.23 0.97 26.88
CA GLY A 112 5.14 1.25 27.98
C GLY A 112 6.16 2.33 27.72
N ALA A 113 6.44 2.67 26.45
CA ALA A 113 7.45 3.67 26.12
C ALA A 113 6.99 5.09 26.48
N SER A 114 5.70 5.32 26.46
CA SER A 114 5.12 6.64 26.71
C SER A 114 4.47 6.76 28.08
N SER A 115 4.80 5.86 28.97
CA SER A 115 4.10 5.79 30.26
C SER A 115 4.55 6.82 31.28
N GLU A 116 5.61 7.50 31.01
CA GLU A 116 6.10 8.55 31.94
C GLU A 116 5.28 9.78 31.93
#